data_f2e188a568c918cc3941b57ef5698292
#
_entry.id   f2e188a568c918cc3941b57ef5698292
#
_cell.length_a   1.000
_cell.length_b   1.000
_cell.length_c   1.000
_cell.angle_alpha   90.00
_cell.angle_beta   90.00
_cell.angle_gamma   90.00
#
_symmetry.space_group_name_H-M   'P 1'
#
loop_
_entity.id
_entity.type
_entity.pdbx_description
1 polymer ?
#
loop_
_entity_poly.entity_id
_entity_poly.type
_entity_poly.pdbx_seq_one_letter_code
_entity_poly.pdbx_strand_id
1 'polypeptide(L)'
;AKKFVLTGFLLGIVAVAGVAVVRFLMEDKVCVSEDLQSSCGVGVLGTLANAASKSAKGMDASLNKMEKRPDGSADAEMTRLIAATIRNRVPEAENILLTGDIAGDQLTALGEALKASGELDGKNILVSGSILQSSATVSEAAKVDVVVLAADCAVSTHASLRAQKAKLESFGKKVLGCVLYA
;
A
#
# COMPACT_ATOMS: atom_id res chain seq x y z
N ALA A 1 -50.89 3.20 -17.54
CA ALA A 1 -49.72 4.08 -17.44
C ALA A 1 -48.89 3.83 -16.15
N LYS A 2 -49.49 3.80 -14.95
CA LYS A 2 -48.76 3.66 -13.67
C LYS A 2 -47.95 2.36 -13.54
N LYS A 3 -48.43 1.23 -14.07
CA LYS A 3 -47.70 -0.06 -14.02
C LYS A 3 -46.44 -0.06 -14.84
N PHE A 4 -46.43 0.56 -16.00
CA PHE A 4 -45.21 0.65 -16.87
C PHE A 4 -44.14 1.54 -16.26
N VAL A 5 -44.52 2.63 -15.57
CA VAL A 5 -43.59 3.52 -14.88
C VAL A 5 -42.90 2.78 -13.73
N LEU A 6 -43.67 2.01 -12.96
CA LEU A 6 -43.14 1.23 -11.83
C LEU A 6 -42.18 0.13 -12.32
N THR A 7 -42.54 -0.55 -13.41
CA THR A 7 -41.66 -1.60 -14.00
C THR A 7 -40.37 -1.00 -14.55
N GLY A 8 -40.44 0.13 -15.25
CA GLY A 8 -39.27 0.83 -15.78
C GLY A 8 -38.36 1.33 -14.66
N PHE A 9 -38.91 1.84 -13.56
CA PHE A 9 -38.17 2.27 -12.39
C PHE A 9 -37.43 1.09 -11.72
N LEU A 10 -38.10 -0.04 -11.55
CA LEU A 10 -37.50 -1.24 -10.95
C LEU A 10 -36.35 -1.79 -11.82
N LEU A 11 -36.56 -1.84 -13.14
CA LEU A 11 -35.55 -2.26 -14.12
C LEU A 11 -34.32 -1.32 -14.10
N GLY A 12 -34.55 -0.02 -13.95
CA GLY A 12 -33.49 0.99 -13.83
C GLY A 12 -32.62 0.76 -12.58
N ILE A 13 -33.25 0.49 -11.43
CA ILE A 13 -32.51 0.19 -10.18
C ILE A 13 -31.67 -1.07 -10.35
N VAL A 14 -32.23 -2.14 -10.92
CA VAL A 14 -31.50 -3.40 -11.14
C VAL A 14 -30.31 -3.21 -12.08
N ALA A 15 -30.50 -2.42 -13.15
CA ALA A 15 -29.40 -2.13 -14.08
C ALA A 15 -28.27 -1.33 -13.42
N VAL A 16 -28.58 -0.30 -12.64
CA VAL A 16 -27.59 0.50 -11.92
C VAL A 16 -26.88 -0.34 -10.85
N ALA A 17 -27.63 -1.15 -10.09
CA ALA A 17 -27.05 -2.06 -9.11
C ALA A 17 -26.13 -3.09 -9.78
N GLY A 18 -26.55 -3.65 -10.92
CA GLY A 18 -25.74 -4.59 -11.70
C GLY A 18 -24.41 -3.98 -12.16
N VAL A 19 -24.45 -2.77 -12.71
CA VAL A 19 -23.22 -2.04 -13.12
C VAL A 19 -22.32 -1.75 -11.91
N ALA A 20 -22.89 -1.34 -10.77
CA ALA A 20 -22.13 -1.08 -9.56
C ALA A 20 -21.44 -2.35 -9.02
N VAL A 21 -22.13 -3.49 -9.03
CA VAL A 21 -21.58 -4.79 -8.62
C VAL A 21 -20.46 -5.23 -9.56
N VAL A 22 -20.67 -5.13 -10.88
CA VAL A 22 -19.63 -5.48 -11.87
C VAL A 22 -18.40 -4.61 -11.67
N ARG A 23 -18.59 -3.29 -11.48
CA ARG A 23 -17.49 -2.37 -11.25
C ARG A 23 -16.73 -2.70 -9.95
N PHE A 24 -17.44 -3.01 -8.89
CA PHE A 24 -16.85 -3.43 -7.61
C PHE A 24 -16.05 -4.74 -7.73
N LEU A 25 -16.58 -5.72 -8.47
CA LEU A 25 -15.88 -7.00 -8.70
C LEU A 25 -14.66 -6.86 -9.64
N MET A 26 -14.64 -5.83 -10.48
CA MET A 26 -13.51 -5.54 -11.38
C MET A 26 -12.45 -4.62 -10.75
N GLU A 27 -12.72 -4.04 -9.58
CA GLU A 27 -11.72 -3.25 -8.84
C GLU A 27 -10.71 -4.21 -8.18
N ASP A 28 -9.56 -4.37 -8.82
CA ASP A 28 -8.40 -5.16 -8.32
C ASP A 28 -7.56 -4.34 -7.32
N LYS A 29 -8.22 -3.67 -6.37
CA LYS A 29 -7.56 -2.84 -5.36
C LYS A 29 -7.12 -3.65 -4.15
N VAL A 30 -5.98 -3.29 -3.61
CA VAL A 30 -5.43 -3.88 -2.39
C VAL A 30 -6.18 -3.29 -1.19
N CYS A 31 -7.16 -4.00 -0.65
CA CYS A 31 -7.97 -3.52 0.46
C CYS A 31 -7.64 -4.18 1.81
N VAL A 32 -7.06 -5.38 1.80
CA VAL A 32 -6.83 -6.17 3.02
C VAL A 32 -5.42 -6.75 3.02
N SER A 33 -4.79 -6.71 4.19
CA SER A 33 -3.43 -7.26 4.39
C SER A 33 -3.31 -8.75 4.08
N GLU A 34 -4.36 -9.52 4.32
CA GLU A 34 -4.40 -10.97 4.06
C GLU A 34 -4.40 -11.28 2.55
N ASP A 35 -5.02 -10.42 1.75
CA ASP A 35 -5.06 -10.55 0.31
C ASP A 35 -3.69 -10.36 -0.34
N LEU A 36 -2.83 -9.50 0.22
CA LEU A 36 -1.47 -9.29 -0.28
C LEU A 36 -0.60 -10.53 -0.18
N GLN A 37 -0.71 -11.27 0.92
CA GLN A 37 0.08 -12.47 1.10
C GLN A 37 -0.41 -13.61 0.20
N SER A 38 -1.73 -13.78 0.08
CA SER A 38 -2.33 -14.82 -0.75
C SER A 38 -2.21 -14.53 -2.25
N SER A 39 -2.42 -13.27 -2.64
CA SER A 39 -2.45 -12.87 -4.06
C SER A 39 -1.08 -12.53 -4.63
N CYS A 40 -0.22 -11.85 -3.87
CA CYS A 40 1.07 -11.34 -4.34
C CYS A 40 2.26 -12.10 -3.73
N GLY A 41 2.04 -12.93 -2.71
CA GLY A 41 3.10 -13.61 -1.98
C GLY A 41 4.05 -12.62 -1.29
N VAL A 42 3.55 -11.44 -0.88
CA VAL A 42 4.29 -10.39 -0.17
C VAL A 42 3.65 -10.23 1.20
N GLY A 43 4.43 -10.47 2.24
CA GLY A 43 3.97 -10.26 3.62
C GLY A 43 3.83 -8.77 3.95
N VAL A 44 2.79 -8.39 4.68
CA VAL A 44 2.64 -7.03 5.21
C VAL A 44 3.58 -6.82 6.38
N LEU A 45 4.36 -5.75 6.36
CA LEU A 45 5.25 -5.34 7.46
C LEU A 45 4.51 -4.50 8.49
N GLY A 46 3.52 -3.75 8.06
CA GLY A 46 2.66 -2.93 8.89
C GLY A 46 1.71 -2.09 8.05
N THR A 47 0.67 -1.58 8.71
CA THR A 47 -0.33 -0.72 8.09
C THR A 47 -0.29 0.65 8.75
N LEU A 48 -0.16 1.69 7.94
CA LEU A 48 -0.14 3.10 8.35
C LEU A 48 -1.43 3.79 7.91
N ALA A 49 -1.85 4.80 8.66
CA ALA A 49 -3.00 5.59 8.27
C ALA A 49 -2.64 6.50 7.09
N ASN A 50 -3.49 6.53 6.07
CA ASN A 50 -3.31 7.43 4.95
C ASN A 50 -3.67 8.87 5.34
N ALA A 51 -2.67 9.76 5.45
CA ALA A 51 -2.89 11.16 5.78
C ALA A 51 -3.73 11.90 4.73
N ALA A 52 -3.74 11.44 3.47
CA ALA A 52 -4.58 11.99 2.40
C ALA A 52 -6.05 11.60 2.55
N SER A 53 -6.35 10.50 3.24
CA SER A 53 -7.71 10.06 3.57
C SER A 53 -8.44 10.97 4.59
N LYS A 54 -7.81 12.04 5.07
CA LYS A 54 -8.47 13.09 5.90
C LYS A 54 -9.65 13.78 5.21
N SER A 55 -9.94 13.46 3.95
CA SER A 55 -11.08 13.96 3.19
C SER A 55 -12.35 13.12 3.34
N ALA A 56 -12.36 12.08 4.15
CA ALA A 56 -13.59 11.34 4.46
C ALA A 56 -14.53 12.23 5.30
N LYS A 57 -15.28 13.09 4.61
CA LYS A 57 -16.34 13.91 5.22
C LYS A 57 -17.60 13.04 5.38
N GLY A 58 -18.16 13.01 6.58
CA GLY A 58 -19.45 12.39 6.84
C GLY A 58 -19.38 11.01 7.51
N MET A 59 -20.02 10.00 6.93
CA MET A 59 -20.18 8.68 7.54
C MET A 59 -18.86 7.95 7.79
N ASP A 60 -17.88 8.11 6.90
CA ASP A 60 -16.56 7.50 7.04
C ASP A 60 -15.76 8.07 8.23
N ALA A 61 -15.91 9.35 8.54
CA ALA A 61 -15.30 9.95 9.73
C ALA A 61 -15.88 9.36 11.03
N SER A 62 -17.17 9.05 11.03
CA SER A 62 -17.85 8.40 12.16
C SER A 62 -17.43 6.93 12.31
N LEU A 63 -17.28 6.21 11.21
CA LEU A 63 -16.78 4.83 11.18
C LEU A 63 -15.34 4.74 11.67
N ASN A 64 -14.46 5.62 11.19
CA ASN A 64 -13.07 5.69 11.65
C ASN A 64 -12.95 5.96 13.16
N LYS A 65 -13.87 6.79 13.71
CA LYS A 65 -13.93 7.05 15.15
C LYS A 65 -14.45 5.85 15.94
N MET A 66 -15.37 5.07 15.37
CA MET A 66 -15.88 3.83 16.00
C MET A 66 -14.87 2.69 15.94
N GLU A 67 -14.08 2.59 14.89
CA GLU A 67 -13.03 1.58 14.73
C GLU A 67 -11.75 1.89 15.54
N LYS A 68 -11.74 2.99 16.31
CA LYS A 68 -10.56 3.42 17.08
C LYS A 68 -9.28 3.36 16.25
N ARG A 69 -9.33 3.84 15.01
CA ARG A 69 -8.09 3.97 14.22
C ARG A 69 -7.13 4.89 14.97
N PRO A 70 -5.88 4.47 15.12
CA PRO A 70 -4.95 5.17 15.98
C PRO A 70 -4.69 6.60 15.50
N ASP A 71 -4.64 7.53 16.45
CA ASP A 71 -4.12 8.89 16.23
C ASP A 71 -2.65 8.81 15.78
N GLY A 72 -2.08 9.89 15.25
CA GLY A 72 -0.71 9.91 14.70
C GLY A 72 0.42 9.42 15.62
N SER A 73 0.17 9.23 16.91
CA SER A 73 1.07 8.56 17.85
C SER A 73 1.23 7.07 17.56
N ALA A 74 0.17 6.42 17.07
CA ALA A 74 0.23 5.01 16.70
C ALA A 74 0.94 4.77 15.36
N ASP A 75 0.91 5.75 14.44
CA ASP A 75 1.71 5.67 13.21
C ASP A 75 3.20 5.71 13.50
N ALA A 76 3.63 6.50 14.50
CA ALA A 76 5.04 6.53 14.93
C ALA A 76 5.47 5.19 15.53
N GLU A 77 4.64 4.59 16.38
CA GLU A 77 4.93 3.29 16.96
C GLU A 77 4.89 2.17 15.90
N MET A 78 3.93 2.21 14.99
CA MET A 78 3.86 1.27 13.86
C MET A 78 5.11 1.40 12.98
N THR A 79 5.58 2.62 12.72
CA THR A 79 6.81 2.84 11.96
C THR A 79 8.03 2.24 12.65
N ARG A 80 8.12 2.34 13.99
CA ARG A 80 9.17 1.67 14.76
C ARG A 80 9.07 0.15 14.66
N LEU A 81 7.88 -0.41 14.76
CA LEU A 81 7.66 -1.86 14.60
C LEU A 81 8.06 -2.34 13.20
N ILE A 82 7.71 -1.57 12.17
CA ILE A 82 8.14 -1.86 10.79
C ILE A 82 9.67 -1.84 10.69
N ALA A 83 10.31 -0.80 11.21
CA ALA A 83 11.77 -0.66 11.20
C ALA A 83 12.47 -1.79 11.96
N ALA A 84 11.98 -2.15 13.15
CA ALA A 84 12.49 -3.27 13.94
C ALA A 84 12.28 -4.61 13.21
N THR A 85 11.14 -4.79 12.54
CA THR A 85 10.88 -5.98 11.73
C THR A 85 11.84 -6.10 10.56
N ILE A 86 12.13 -4.99 9.86
CA ILE A 86 13.12 -4.94 8.78
C ILE A 86 14.50 -5.34 9.32
N ARG A 87 14.93 -4.71 10.41
CA ARG A 87 16.23 -5.00 11.05
C ARG A 87 16.37 -6.49 11.42
N ASN A 88 15.32 -7.06 12.01
CA ASN A 88 15.36 -8.44 12.48
C ASN A 88 15.33 -9.47 11.36
N ARG A 89 14.63 -9.17 10.25
CA ARG A 89 14.54 -10.07 9.09
C ARG A 89 15.78 -10.07 8.22
N VAL A 90 16.49 -8.95 8.16
CA VAL A 90 17.67 -8.74 7.31
C VAL A 90 18.75 -7.95 8.05
N PRO A 91 19.32 -8.51 9.11
CA PRO A 91 20.34 -7.83 9.92
C PRO A 91 21.57 -7.44 9.08
N GLU A 92 21.95 -8.28 8.12
CA GLU A 92 23.13 -8.09 7.26
C GLU A 92 22.93 -7.05 6.14
N ALA A 93 21.68 -6.65 5.83
CA ALA A 93 21.42 -5.69 4.77
C ALA A 93 21.86 -4.29 5.18
N GLU A 94 22.72 -3.67 4.40
CA GLU A 94 23.18 -2.28 4.61
C GLU A 94 22.35 -1.29 3.80
N ASN A 95 21.94 -1.67 2.58
CA ASN A 95 21.21 -0.82 1.66
C ASN A 95 19.80 -1.35 1.45
N ILE A 96 18.81 -0.55 1.77
CA ILE A 96 17.39 -0.87 1.68
C ILE A 96 16.75 0.09 0.67
N LEU A 97 16.06 -0.44 -0.34
CA LEU A 97 15.26 0.36 -1.25
C LEU A 97 13.81 0.37 -0.78
N LEU A 98 13.27 1.56 -0.61
CA LEU A 98 11.84 1.79 -0.42
C LEU A 98 11.26 2.25 -1.76
N THR A 99 10.37 1.47 -2.32
CA THR A 99 9.71 1.74 -3.61
C THR A 99 8.25 1.31 -3.56
N GLY A 100 7.42 1.82 -4.44
CA GLY A 100 6.02 1.39 -4.46
C GLY A 100 5.12 2.28 -5.29
N ASP A 101 3.84 1.99 -5.17
CA ASP A 101 2.76 2.60 -5.94
C ASP A 101 1.97 3.57 -5.05
N ILE A 102 2.70 4.48 -4.42
CA ILE A 102 2.16 5.55 -3.57
C ILE A 102 2.70 6.90 -4.03
N ALA A 103 2.11 7.98 -3.55
CA ALA A 103 2.56 9.32 -3.86
C ALA A 103 4.02 9.54 -3.39
N GLY A 104 4.81 10.24 -4.19
CA GLY A 104 6.25 10.40 -3.94
C GLY A 104 6.57 11.12 -2.63
N ASP A 105 5.72 12.07 -2.21
CA ASP A 105 5.80 12.76 -0.93
C ASP A 105 5.52 11.82 0.25
N GLN A 106 4.54 10.93 0.14
CA GLN A 106 4.26 9.89 1.14
C GLN A 106 5.40 8.89 1.24
N LEU A 107 5.96 8.48 0.10
CA LEU A 107 7.08 7.55 0.05
C LEU A 107 8.32 8.16 0.72
N THR A 108 8.59 9.44 0.46
CA THR A 108 9.68 10.18 1.09
C THR A 108 9.47 10.33 2.59
N ALA A 109 8.26 10.71 3.01
CA ALA A 109 7.90 10.82 4.41
C ALA A 109 8.06 9.49 5.16
N LEU A 110 7.69 8.37 4.54
CA LEU A 110 7.91 7.03 5.10
C LEU A 110 9.41 6.74 5.28
N GLY A 111 10.21 7.05 4.27
CA GLY A 111 11.66 6.87 4.33
C GLY A 111 12.31 7.70 5.45
N GLU A 112 11.88 8.94 5.62
CA GLU A 112 12.35 9.81 6.72
C GLU A 112 11.88 9.31 8.09
N ALA A 113 10.64 8.88 8.21
CA ALA A 113 10.10 8.31 9.44
C ALA A 113 10.81 7.02 9.85
N LEU A 114 11.15 6.15 8.89
CA LEU A 114 11.93 4.94 9.14
C LEU A 114 13.35 5.28 9.61
N LYS A 115 14.00 6.29 9.02
CA LYS A 115 15.31 6.78 9.49
C LYS A 115 15.23 7.37 10.89
N ALA A 116 14.22 8.20 11.14
CA ALA A 116 14.02 8.86 12.44
C ALA A 116 13.65 7.89 13.57
N SER A 117 13.20 6.67 13.25
CA SER A 117 12.86 5.66 14.25
C SER A 117 14.05 5.22 15.12
N GLY A 118 15.29 5.40 14.63
CA GLY A 118 16.52 4.95 15.27
C GLY A 118 16.77 3.43 15.19
N GLU A 119 15.78 2.64 14.74
CA GLU A 119 15.87 1.19 14.67
C GLU A 119 16.74 0.69 13.49
N LEU A 120 16.93 1.55 12.48
CA LEU A 120 17.72 1.28 11.27
C LEU A 120 19.01 2.10 11.22
N ASP A 121 19.54 2.47 12.39
CA ASP A 121 20.80 3.19 12.48
C ASP A 121 21.94 2.41 11.79
N GLY A 122 22.72 3.11 10.97
CA GLY A 122 23.79 2.54 10.17
C GLY A 122 23.32 1.91 8.86
N LYS A 123 22.01 1.83 8.58
CA LYS A 123 21.49 1.35 7.30
C LYS A 123 21.15 2.52 6.36
N ASN A 124 21.45 2.35 5.10
CA ASN A 124 21.15 3.32 4.07
C ASN A 124 19.77 3.04 3.46
N ILE A 125 18.81 3.95 3.66
CA ILE A 125 17.47 3.84 3.08
C ILE A 125 17.40 4.74 1.84
N LEU A 126 17.31 4.12 0.68
CA LEU A 126 17.06 4.77 -0.61
C LEU A 126 15.54 4.80 -0.86
N VAL A 127 15.05 5.95 -1.29
CA VAL A 127 13.63 6.14 -1.61
C VAL A 127 13.50 6.43 -3.09
N SER A 128 12.75 5.63 -3.80
CA SER A 128 12.55 5.78 -5.25
C SER A 128 11.15 5.36 -5.67
N GLY A 129 10.61 6.02 -6.67
CA GLY A 129 9.26 5.75 -7.20
C GLY A 129 9.08 4.32 -7.71
N SER A 130 7.92 4.03 -8.29
CA SER A 130 7.61 2.68 -8.79
C SER A 130 8.64 2.18 -9.81
N ILE A 131 9.14 0.96 -9.59
CA ILE A 131 10.10 0.31 -10.52
C ILE A 131 9.52 0.03 -11.90
N LEU A 132 8.19 0.07 -12.04
CA LEU A 132 7.54 -0.09 -13.34
C LEU A 132 7.56 1.19 -14.17
N GLN A 133 7.77 2.35 -13.54
CA GLN A 133 7.65 3.65 -14.16
C GLN A 133 8.99 4.42 -14.25
N SER A 134 9.98 4.05 -13.45
CA SER A 134 11.24 4.77 -13.32
C SER A 134 12.45 3.92 -13.64
N SER A 135 13.22 4.32 -14.64
CA SER A 135 14.52 3.70 -14.95
C SER A 135 15.55 3.97 -13.87
N ALA A 136 15.45 5.09 -13.16
CA ALA A 136 16.32 5.41 -12.03
C ALA A 136 16.14 4.38 -10.92
N THR A 137 14.90 4.02 -10.60
CA THR A 137 14.57 2.99 -9.60
C THR A 137 15.17 1.63 -9.96
N VAL A 138 15.19 1.29 -11.25
CA VAL A 138 15.84 0.05 -11.72
C VAL A 138 17.35 0.08 -11.43
N SER A 139 17.99 1.22 -11.69
CA SER A 139 19.42 1.40 -11.43
C SER A 139 19.77 1.38 -9.93
N GLU A 140 18.90 1.94 -9.11
CA GLU A 140 19.01 1.92 -7.64
C GLU A 140 18.77 0.53 -7.08
N ALA A 141 17.77 -0.19 -7.60
CA ALA A 141 17.47 -1.56 -7.20
C ALA A 141 18.69 -2.49 -7.42
N ALA A 142 19.52 -2.22 -8.42
CA ALA A 142 20.75 -2.99 -8.63
C ALA A 142 21.77 -2.87 -7.49
N LYS A 143 21.76 -1.74 -6.77
CA LYS A 143 22.77 -1.38 -5.75
C LYS A 143 22.36 -1.72 -4.32
N VAL A 144 21.13 -2.13 -4.09
CA VAL A 144 20.59 -2.42 -2.76
C VAL A 144 20.59 -3.91 -2.45
N ASP A 145 20.52 -4.24 -1.17
CA ASP A 145 20.50 -5.63 -0.70
C ASP A 145 19.06 -6.17 -0.65
N VAL A 146 18.14 -5.31 -0.24
CA VAL A 146 16.75 -5.70 -0.02
C VAL A 146 15.79 -4.58 -0.42
N VAL A 147 14.57 -4.96 -0.78
CA VAL A 147 13.53 -4.02 -1.20
C VAL A 147 12.32 -4.13 -0.28
N VAL A 148 11.79 -2.99 0.12
CA VAL A 148 10.51 -2.85 0.82
C VAL A 148 9.54 -2.14 -0.13
N LEU A 149 8.38 -2.76 -0.35
CA LEU A 149 7.33 -2.16 -1.14
C LEU A 149 6.44 -1.28 -0.26
N ALA A 150 5.87 -0.24 -0.85
CA ALA A 150 4.84 0.58 -0.24
C ALA A 150 3.61 0.61 -1.15
N ALA A 151 2.44 0.44 -0.59
CA ALA A 151 1.18 0.41 -1.32
C ALA A 151 0.11 1.24 -0.61
N ASP A 152 -0.76 1.87 -1.38
CA ASP A 152 -1.92 2.62 -0.91
C ASP A 152 -3.19 1.87 -1.31
N CYS A 153 -4.04 1.55 -0.35
CA CYS A 153 -5.32 0.86 -0.57
C CYS A 153 -6.23 1.56 -1.57
N ALA A 154 -6.15 2.88 -1.69
CA ALA A 154 -6.96 3.64 -2.61
C ALA A 154 -6.48 3.59 -4.06
N VAL A 155 -5.18 3.38 -4.28
CA VAL A 155 -4.53 3.53 -5.59
C VAL A 155 -3.92 2.22 -6.09
N SER A 156 -3.26 1.47 -5.22
CA SER A 156 -2.48 0.29 -5.59
C SER A 156 -3.38 -0.90 -5.96
N THR A 157 -2.99 -1.62 -6.99
CA THR A 157 -3.67 -2.84 -7.43
C THR A 157 -2.81 -4.07 -7.19
N HIS A 158 -3.44 -5.23 -7.00
CA HIS A 158 -2.73 -6.51 -6.90
C HIS A 158 -1.88 -6.80 -8.14
N ALA A 159 -2.38 -6.45 -9.32
CA ALA A 159 -1.65 -6.62 -10.57
C ALA A 159 -0.36 -5.80 -10.60
N SER A 160 -0.41 -4.52 -10.16
CA SER A 160 0.76 -3.65 -10.09
C SER A 160 1.81 -4.17 -9.11
N LEU A 161 1.39 -4.58 -7.90
CA LEU A 161 2.30 -5.11 -6.89
C LEU A 161 2.97 -6.42 -7.32
N ARG A 162 2.21 -7.33 -7.97
CA ARG A 162 2.80 -8.54 -8.56
C ARG A 162 3.82 -8.23 -9.64
N ALA A 163 3.52 -7.27 -10.51
CA ALA A 163 4.43 -6.86 -11.56
C ALA A 163 5.71 -6.24 -11.00
N GLN A 164 5.60 -5.38 -9.97
CA GLN A 164 6.76 -4.80 -9.28
C GLN A 164 7.61 -5.88 -8.63
N LYS A 165 6.98 -6.82 -7.89
CA LYS A 165 7.67 -7.96 -7.28
C LYS A 165 8.39 -8.80 -8.32
N ALA A 166 7.69 -9.24 -9.36
CA ALA A 166 8.27 -10.06 -10.43
C ALA A 166 9.45 -9.35 -11.10
N LYS A 167 9.33 -8.03 -11.31
CA LYS A 167 10.43 -7.22 -11.86
C LYS A 167 11.64 -7.21 -10.94
N LEU A 168 11.45 -6.99 -9.64
CA LEU A 168 12.52 -7.00 -8.63
C LEU A 168 13.19 -8.37 -8.52
N GLU A 169 12.39 -9.43 -8.49
CA GLU A 169 12.89 -10.81 -8.45
C GLU A 169 13.68 -11.17 -9.71
N SER A 170 13.30 -10.65 -10.89
CA SER A 170 14.06 -10.85 -12.14
C SER A 170 15.47 -10.24 -12.07
N PHE A 171 15.70 -9.27 -11.20
CA PHE A 171 17.03 -8.71 -10.88
C PHE A 171 17.71 -9.42 -9.70
N GLY A 172 17.15 -10.52 -9.22
CA GLY A 172 17.67 -11.26 -8.05
C GLY A 172 17.49 -10.50 -6.73
N LYS A 173 16.60 -9.50 -6.68
CA LYS A 173 16.36 -8.72 -5.45
C LYS A 173 15.24 -9.33 -4.62
N LYS A 174 15.51 -9.47 -3.33
CA LYS A 174 14.53 -9.98 -2.36
C LYS A 174 13.59 -8.87 -1.94
N VAL A 175 12.30 -9.10 -2.14
CA VAL A 175 11.24 -8.25 -1.54
C VAL A 175 10.97 -8.74 -0.14
N LEU A 176 11.23 -7.89 0.85
CA LEU A 176 11.08 -8.23 2.27
C LEU A 176 9.61 -8.25 2.70
N GLY A 177 8.85 -7.31 2.19
CA GLY A 177 7.45 -7.15 2.51
C GLY A 177 6.91 -5.84 1.97
N CYS A 178 5.67 -5.54 2.34
CA CYS A 178 4.95 -4.34 1.93
C CYS A 178 4.49 -3.55 3.16
N VAL A 179 4.64 -2.22 3.11
CA VAL A 179 4.01 -1.28 4.02
C VAL A 179 2.73 -0.79 3.35
N LEU A 180 1.60 -0.93 4.03
CA LEU A 180 0.29 -0.61 3.50
C LEU A 180 -0.22 0.69 4.09
N TYR A 181 -0.70 1.60 3.27
CA TYR A 181 -1.46 2.79 3.66
C TYR A 181 -2.95 2.52 3.47
N ALA A 182 -3.73 2.60 4.57
CA ALA A 182 -5.16 2.32 4.60
C ALA A 182 -5.98 3.51 5.10
#